data_512fdc046af60ea0bebf37d68cc90101
#
_entry.id   512fdc046af60ea0bebf37d68cc90101
#
_cell.length_a   1.000
_cell.length_b   1.000
_cell.length_c   1.000
_cell.angle_alpha   90.00
_cell.angle_beta   90.00
_cell.angle_gamma   90.00
#
_symmetry.space_group_name_H-M   'P 1'
#
loop_
_entity.id
_entity.type
_entity.pdbx_description
1 polymer ?
#
loop_
_entity_poly.entity_id
_entity_poly.type
_entity_poly.pdbx_seq_one_letter_code
_entity_poly.pdbx_strand_id
1 'polypeptide(L)'
;YVKVVDKYEDLPVNYWVYPENKQEAYRSFGKTPDMLDYFNKITGIKYPFEKYDQVIVTDFMWGGMENITLTHNTDRTMHDSRAQPDHSSIGLVAHELAHQWYGNMITTRNWSHIWLNEGFATFFSRIYRTEDMGKDEGDYMRLSEIRGYQKADNTNRRPTVDYNYREPFELFTSHVYAKGSLILSMIRDVLGEEGFWRSVRHYTKENKMKNVETTDLKKSIEVVTGQNLNWFFKQW
;
A
#
# COMPACT_ATOMS: atom_id res chain seq x y z
N TYR A 1 10.07 9.01 23.77
CA TYR A 1 9.32 9.56 22.63
C TYR A 1 8.67 10.89 22.98
N VAL A 2 8.55 11.74 21.99
CA VAL A 2 7.70 12.92 22.02
C VAL A 2 6.56 12.74 21.04
N LYS A 3 5.37 13.23 21.42
CA LYS A 3 4.18 13.20 20.56
C LYS A 3 4.10 14.51 19.78
N VAL A 4 4.02 14.44 18.48
CA VAL A 4 3.68 15.55 17.60
C VAL A 4 2.24 15.34 17.14
N VAL A 5 1.38 16.31 17.41
CA VAL A 5 -0.07 16.21 17.19
C VAL A 5 -0.42 16.78 15.82
N ASP A 6 -1.20 16.03 15.06
CA ASP A 6 -1.79 16.41 13.79
C ASP A 6 -3.23 15.89 13.73
N LYS A 7 -3.96 16.17 12.66
CA LYS A 7 -5.34 15.70 12.46
C LYS A 7 -5.72 15.69 10.98
N TYR A 8 -6.68 14.85 10.65
CA TYR A 8 -7.42 14.88 9.38
C TYR A 8 -8.91 14.98 9.70
N GLU A 9 -9.57 16.09 9.37
CA GLU A 9 -10.93 16.41 9.87
C GLU A 9 -10.97 16.29 11.41
N ASP A 10 -11.81 15.38 11.95
CA ASP A 10 -11.88 15.06 13.37
C ASP A 10 -11.04 13.84 13.79
N LEU A 11 -10.37 13.19 12.83
CA LEU A 11 -9.52 12.04 13.07
C LEU A 11 -8.19 12.49 13.69
N PRO A 12 -7.83 12.03 14.91
CA PRO A 12 -6.50 12.26 15.46
C PRO A 12 -5.44 11.55 14.59
N VAL A 13 -4.41 12.31 14.21
CA VAL A 13 -3.21 11.81 13.55
C VAL A 13 -2.03 12.26 14.39
N ASN A 14 -1.19 11.32 14.84
CA ASN A 14 -0.09 11.67 15.71
C ASN A 14 1.20 10.99 15.26
N TYR A 15 2.32 11.69 15.49
CA TYR A 15 3.66 11.18 15.20
C TYR A 15 4.44 11.02 16.49
N TRP A 16 4.89 9.80 16.77
CA TRP A 16 5.69 9.47 17.94
C TRP A 16 7.14 9.31 17.51
N VAL A 17 7.95 10.32 17.83
CA VAL A 17 9.33 10.39 17.38
C VAL A 17 10.28 10.53 18.57
N TYR A 18 11.57 10.29 18.35
CA TYR A 18 12.56 10.60 19.40
C TYR A 18 12.66 12.11 19.61
N PRO A 19 13.04 12.59 20.81
CA PRO A 19 13.11 14.02 21.11
C PRO A 19 13.95 14.81 20.09
N GLU A 20 15.06 14.25 19.66
CA GLU A 20 15.97 14.81 18.66
C GLU A 20 15.35 14.96 17.27
N ASN A 21 14.38 14.12 16.92
CA ASN A 21 13.69 14.13 15.63
C ASN A 21 12.41 14.96 15.58
N LYS A 22 12.08 15.66 16.67
CA LYS A 22 10.84 16.41 16.78
C LYS A 22 10.63 17.43 15.66
N GLN A 23 11.72 18.08 15.23
CA GLN A 23 11.66 19.12 14.19
C GLN A 23 11.44 18.55 12.79
N GLU A 24 11.86 17.31 12.53
CA GLU A 24 11.71 16.60 11.26
C GLU A 24 10.35 15.90 11.12
N ALA A 25 9.59 15.74 12.20
CA ALA A 25 8.37 14.94 12.22
C ALA A 25 7.36 15.34 11.13
N TYR A 26 7.08 16.63 10.97
CA TYR A 26 6.19 17.10 9.91
C TYR A 26 6.77 16.96 8.52
N ARG A 27 8.10 17.02 8.33
CA ARG A 27 8.72 16.79 7.04
C ARG A 27 8.55 15.34 6.61
N SER A 28 8.70 14.41 7.54
CA SER A 28 8.61 12.98 7.25
C SER A 28 7.16 12.47 7.19
N PHE A 29 6.25 13.01 8.00
CA PHE A 29 4.89 12.47 8.18
C PHE A 29 3.76 13.43 7.79
N GLY A 30 4.03 14.72 7.64
CA GLY A 30 3.00 15.75 7.51
C GLY A 30 2.14 15.68 6.23
N LYS A 31 2.45 14.80 5.29
CA LYS A 31 1.59 14.46 4.15
C LYS A 31 0.50 13.42 4.50
N THR A 32 0.50 12.87 5.70
CA THR A 32 -0.47 11.85 6.11
C THR A 32 -1.93 12.30 6.00
N PRO A 33 -2.32 13.53 6.40
CA PRO A 33 -3.68 14.03 6.17
C PRO A 33 -4.09 14.06 4.69
N ASP A 34 -3.19 14.50 3.80
CA ASP A 34 -3.44 14.54 2.35
C ASP A 34 -3.60 13.10 1.79
N MET A 35 -2.81 12.14 2.27
CA MET A 35 -2.92 10.74 1.89
C MET A 35 -4.26 10.14 2.35
N LEU A 36 -4.73 10.46 3.56
CA LEU A 36 -6.03 10.04 4.08
C LEU A 36 -7.17 10.56 3.21
N ASP A 37 -7.14 11.84 2.82
CA ASP A 37 -8.13 12.43 1.92
C ASP A 37 -8.14 11.71 0.57
N TYR A 38 -6.98 11.56 -0.03
CA TYR A 38 -6.82 10.91 -1.32
C TYR A 38 -7.32 9.46 -1.30
N PHE A 39 -6.93 8.66 -0.29
CA PHE A 39 -7.33 7.26 -0.19
C PHE A 39 -8.83 7.11 0.12
N ASN A 40 -9.41 7.97 0.97
CA ASN A 40 -10.85 8.02 1.19
C ASN A 40 -11.61 8.25 -0.14
N LYS A 41 -11.13 9.19 -0.95
CA LYS A 41 -11.74 9.55 -2.24
C LYS A 41 -11.69 8.40 -3.26
N ILE A 42 -10.52 7.79 -3.44
CA ILE A 42 -10.35 6.76 -4.46
C ILE A 42 -10.98 5.42 -4.08
N THR A 43 -10.94 5.04 -2.79
CA THR A 43 -11.57 3.81 -2.28
C THR A 43 -13.07 3.95 -2.12
N GLY A 44 -13.57 5.18 -1.92
CA GLY A 44 -14.97 5.45 -1.59
C GLY A 44 -15.35 5.04 -0.16
N ILE A 45 -14.38 4.72 0.67
CA ILE A 45 -14.55 4.32 2.08
C ILE A 45 -13.67 5.21 2.95
N LYS A 46 -14.28 5.94 3.90
CA LYS A 46 -13.51 6.70 4.90
C LYS A 46 -12.61 5.77 5.70
N TYR A 47 -11.47 6.30 6.14
CA TYR A 47 -10.55 5.63 7.04
C TYR A 47 -11.32 4.90 8.15
N PRO A 48 -11.10 3.58 8.35
CA PRO A 48 -12.07 2.75 9.09
C PRO A 48 -11.88 2.73 10.61
N PHE A 49 -10.87 3.40 11.15
CA PHE A 49 -10.50 3.34 12.56
C PHE A 49 -10.60 4.70 13.25
N GLU A 50 -10.48 4.74 14.58
CA GLU A 50 -10.74 5.94 15.40
C GLU A 50 -9.56 6.92 15.47
N LYS A 51 -8.36 6.51 15.09
CA LYS A 51 -7.14 7.33 15.06
C LYS A 51 -6.13 6.75 14.08
N TYR A 52 -5.15 7.54 13.68
CA TYR A 52 -3.98 7.04 12.98
C TYR A 52 -2.70 7.63 13.57
N ASP A 53 -1.95 6.81 14.27
CA ASP A 53 -0.65 7.17 14.82
C ASP A 53 0.47 6.50 14.03
N GLN A 54 1.64 7.12 14.02
CA GLN A 54 2.86 6.57 13.44
C GLN A 54 3.98 6.70 14.48
N VAL A 55 4.80 5.68 14.63
CA VAL A 55 5.95 5.68 15.54
C VAL A 55 7.20 5.28 14.80
N ILE A 56 8.31 5.97 15.05
CA ILE A 56 9.63 5.55 14.56
C ILE A 56 10.27 4.59 15.56
N VAL A 57 10.94 3.57 15.04
CA VAL A 57 11.64 2.58 15.86
C VAL A 57 13.04 2.31 15.30
N THR A 58 14.04 2.19 16.18
CA THR A 58 15.41 1.79 15.84
C THR A 58 15.52 0.27 15.75
N ASP A 59 16.58 -0.21 15.11
CA ASP A 59 16.87 -1.63 14.94
C ASP A 59 15.71 -2.44 14.32
N PHE A 60 14.94 -1.78 13.45
CA PHE A 60 13.80 -2.36 12.78
C PHE A 60 14.22 -2.94 11.43
N MET A 61 14.00 -4.23 11.22
CA MET A 61 14.46 -4.94 10.04
C MET A 61 13.69 -4.59 8.76
N TRP A 62 12.44 -4.09 8.91
CA TRP A 62 11.56 -3.69 7.82
C TRP A 62 11.56 -2.18 7.63
N GLY A 63 11.03 -1.70 6.52
CA GLY A 63 10.76 -0.27 6.32
C GLY A 63 9.64 0.21 7.24
N GLY A 64 8.54 -0.51 7.24
CA GLY A 64 7.36 -0.26 8.06
C GLY A 64 6.66 -1.55 8.48
N MET A 65 5.64 -1.38 9.31
CA MET A 65 4.69 -2.41 9.72
C MET A 65 3.36 -1.74 10.01
N GLU A 66 2.33 -2.20 9.34
CA GLU A 66 1.01 -1.59 9.26
C GLU A 66 0.13 -1.80 10.50
N ASN A 67 0.69 -2.00 11.69
CA ASN A 67 -0.11 -2.24 12.89
C ASN A 67 -1.32 -1.30 12.98
N ILE A 68 -2.50 -1.87 13.22
CA ILE A 68 -3.77 -1.15 13.20
C ILE A 68 -3.68 0.10 14.07
N THR A 69 -3.96 1.28 13.50
CA THR A 69 -3.95 2.58 14.15
C THR A 69 -2.63 3.08 14.72
N LEU A 70 -1.55 2.29 14.67
CA LEU A 70 -0.21 2.67 15.13
C LEU A 70 0.86 2.03 14.25
N THR A 71 1.06 2.57 13.07
CA THR A 71 2.09 2.11 12.14
C THR A 71 3.49 2.31 12.73
N HIS A 72 4.30 1.26 12.68
CA HIS A 72 5.71 1.34 13.02
C HIS A 72 6.53 1.63 11.77
N ASN A 73 7.40 2.61 11.83
CA ASN A 73 8.32 2.96 10.75
C ASN A 73 9.75 2.89 11.25
N THR A 74 10.67 2.47 10.39
CA THR A 74 12.10 2.58 10.71
C THR A 74 12.47 4.04 10.98
N ASP A 75 13.38 4.29 11.89
CA ASP A 75 13.92 5.63 12.18
C ASP A 75 14.59 6.29 10.95
N ARG A 76 14.99 5.51 9.95
CA ARG A 76 15.47 6.00 8.65
C ARG A 76 14.41 6.78 7.87
N THR A 77 13.14 6.71 8.26
CA THR A 77 12.04 7.53 7.74
C THR A 77 12.26 9.01 8.04
N MET A 78 12.96 9.30 9.14
CA MET A 78 13.27 10.66 9.54
C MET A 78 14.39 11.25 8.67
N HIS A 79 14.18 12.48 8.18
CA HIS A 79 15.17 13.18 7.38
C HIS A 79 15.07 14.69 7.57
N ASP A 80 16.20 15.37 7.45
CA ASP A 80 16.31 16.83 7.53
C ASP A 80 16.05 17.51 6.17
N SER A 81 16.05 18.83 6.15
CA SER A 81 15.84 19.62 4.93
C SER A 81 16.96 19.46 3.88
N ARG A 82 18.14 19.04 4.30
CA ARG A 82 19.29 18.84 3.39
C ARG A 82 19.16 17.53 2.64
N ALA A 83 18.65 16.49 3.30
CA ALA A 83 18.42 15.18 2.70
C ALA A 83 17.17 15.15 1.80
N GLN A 84 16.19 16.01 2.06
CA GLN A 84 14.89 15.98 1.39
C GLN A 84 14.93 15.96 -0.15
N PRO A 85 15.83 16.63 -0.86
CA PRO A 85 15.90 16.53 -2.32
C PRO A 85 16.19 15.12 -2.84
N ASP A 86 16.94 14.33 -2.07
CA ASP A 86 17.40 13.00 -2.46
C ASP A 86 16.68 11.86 -1.70
N HIS A 87 16.01 12.19 -0.60
CA HIS A 87 15.32 11.24 0.28
C HIS A 87 13.89 11.68 0.57
N SER A 88 12.95 10.74 0.48
CA SER A 88 11.53 10.97 0.75
C SER A 88 10.93 9.81 1.53
N SER A 89 10.18 10.12 2.58
CA SER A 89 9.38 9.18 3.36
C SER A 89 8.01 8.88 2.73
N ILE A 90 7.57 9.68 1.76
CA ILE A 90 6.21 9.65 1.19
C ILE A 90 5.82 8.24 0.73
N GLY A 91 6.72 7.55 0.04
CA GLY A 91 6.45 6.22 -0.47
C GLY A 91 6.15 5.21 0.63
N LEU A 92 6.97 5.18 1.68
CA LEU A 92 6.77 4.28 2.82
C LEU A 92 5.50 4.65 3.60
N VAL A 93 5.33 5.92 3.95
CA VAL A 93 4.16 6.39 4.71
C VAL A 93 2.85 6.08 3.98
N ALA A 94 2.80 6.31 2.66
CA ALA A 94 1.63 5.99 1.85
C ALA A 94 1.38 4.47 1.75
N HIS A 95 2.43 3.65 1.70
CA HIS A 95 2.33 2.19 1.70
C HIS A 95 1.70 1.69 3.00
N GLU A 96 2.26 2.07 4.13
CA GLU A 96 1.78 1.65 5.44
C GLU A 96 0.37 2.19 5.75
N LEU A 97 0.05 3.39 5.30
CA LEU A 97 -1.29 3.93 5.44
C LEU A 97 -2.31 3.15 4.58
N ALA A 98 -1.96 2.78 3.34
CA ALA A 98 -2.84 2.02 2.46
C ALA A 98 -3.22 0.65 3.04
N HIS A 99 -2.33 0.04 3.80
CA HIS A 99 -2.61 -1.19 4.53
C HIS A 99 -3.76 -1.07 5.51
N GLN A 100 -4.12 0.11 5.98
CA GLN A 100 -5.26 0.28 6.88
C GLN A 100 -6.58 -0.11 6.19
N TRP A 101 -6.66 -0.02 4.85
CA TRP A 101 -7.74 -0.59 4.04
C TRP A 101 -7.42 -2.01 3.58
N TYR A 102 -6.22 -2.23 3.00
CA TYR A 102 -5.82 -3.50 2.37
C TYR A 102 -4.71 -4.19 3.18
N GLY A 103 -5.10 -4.95 4.16
CA GLY A 103 -4.28 -5.63 5.15
C GLY A 103 -5.00 -5.67 6.49
N ASN A 104 -5.56 -4.53 6.92
CA ASN A 104 -6.21 -4.39 8.23
C ASN A 104 -7.74 -4.45 8.14
N MET A 105 -8.39 -3.54 7.39
CA MET A 105 -9.84 -3.59 7.20
C MET A 105 -10.27 -4.79 6.36
N ILE A 106 -9.51 -5.11 5.33
CA ILE A 106 -9.67 -6.29 4.48
C ILE A 106 -8.38 -7.08 4.59
N THR A 107 -8.44 -8.29 5.11
CA THR A 107 -7.26 -9.13 5.34
C THR A 107 -7.33 -10.39 4.49
N THR A 108 -6.22 -10.89 3.98
CA THR A 108 -6.19 -12.17 3.28
C THR A 108 -6.54 -13.34 4.19
N ARG A 109 -7.28 -14.33 3.67
CA ARG A 109 -7.69 -15.52 4.41
C ARG A 109 -6.51 -16.41 4.80
N ASN A 110 -5.49 -16.45 3.96
CA ASN A 110 -4.24 -17.15 4.19
C ASN A 110 -3.09 -16.43 3.48
N TRP A 111 -1.87 -16.77 3.85
CA TRP A 111 -0.66 -16.12 3.34
C TRP A 111 -0.45 -16.25 1.83
N SER A 112 -1.00 -17.29 1.18
CA SER A 112 -0.89 -17.46 -0.27
C SER A 112 -1.44 -16.29 -1.07
N HIS A 113 -2.39 -15.54 -0.51
CA HIS A 113 -3.01 -14.37 -1.13
C HIS A 113 -2.46 -13.03 -0.64
N ILE A 114 -1.29 -13.02 0.05
CA ILE A 114 -0.71 -11.81 0.67
C ILE A 114 -0.47 -10.66 -0.32
N TRP A 115 -0.39 -10.94 -1.61
CA TRP A 115 -0.32 -9.91 -2.65
C TRP A 115 -1.52 -8.95 -2.64
N LEU A 116 -2.68 -9.38 -2.10
CA LEU A 116 -3.85 -8.50 -1.93
C LEU A 116 -3.62 -7.44 -0.83
N ASN A 117 -2.71 -7.68 0.10
CA ASN A 117 -2.26 -6.69 1.06
C ASN A 117 -1.13 -5.87 0.41
N GLU A 118 0.00 -6.50 0.12
CA GLU A 118 1.23 -5.83 -0.30
C GLU A 118 1.15 -5.20 -1.69
N GLY A 119 0.50 -5.88 -2.63
CA GLY A 119 0.31 -5.37 -3.98
C GLY A 119 -0.59 -4.14 -4.01
N PHE A 120 -1.69 -4.13 -3.23
CA PHE A 120 -2.53 -2.95 -3.07
C PHE A 120 -1.75 -1.81 -2.41
N ALA A 121 -1.05 -2.05 -1.31
CA ALA A 121 -0.29 -1.01 -0.60
C ALA A 121 0.81 -0.41 -1.51
N THR A 122 1.54 -1.24 -2.25
CA THR A 122 2.55 -0.79 -3.22
C THR A 122 1.92 0.02 -4.35
N PHE A 123 0.79 -0.43 -4.90
CA PHE A 123 0.05 0.29 -5.93
C PHE A 123 -0.45 1.64 -5.42
N PHE A 124 -1.04 1.69 -4.22
CA PHE A 124 -1.56 2.91 -3.60
C PHE A 124 -0.45 3.91 -3.28
N SER A 125 0.69 3.44 -2.79
CA SER A 125 1.89 4.27 -2.60
C SER A 125 2.30 4.95 -3.90
N ARG A 126 2.38 4.20 -5.01
CA ARG A 126 2.77 4.75 -6.30
C ARG A 126 1.75 5.74 -6.85
N ILE A 127 0.45 5.46 -6.78
CA ILE A 127 -0.56 6.39 -7.30
C ILE A 127 -0.65 7.67 -6.46
N TYR A 128 -0.43 7.60 -5.14
CA TYR A 128 -0.31 8.80 -4.32
C TYR A 128 0.91 9.64 -4.72
N ARG A 129 2.07 9.01 -4.94
CA ARG A 129 3.26 9.73 -5.44
C ARG A 129 3.01 10.35 -6.80
N THR A 130 2.23 9.69 -7.67
CA THR A 130 1.82 10.26 -8.95
C THR A 130 0.96 11.52 -8.76
N GLU A 131 0.05 11.51 -7.80
CA GLU A 131 -0.81 12.66 -7.46
C GLU A 131 0.01 13.81 -6.87
N ASP A 132 0.92 13.53 -5.94
CA ASP A 132 1.70 14.54 -5.20
C ASP A 132 2.88 15.10 -6.00
N MET A 133 3.55 14.28 -6.81
CA MET A 133 4.81 14.62 -7.48
C MET A 133 4.71 14.63 -9.02
N GLY A 134 3.58 14.22 -9.56
CA GLY A 134 3.32 14.22 -11.01
C GLY A 134 3.57 12.89 -11.70
N LYS A 135 3.18 12.86 -12.99
CA LYS A 135 3.17 11.64 -13.80
C LYS A 135 4.56 11.02 -13.99
N ASP A 136 5.59 11.83 -14.16
CA ASP A 136 6.95 11.34 -14.41
C ASP A 136 7.48 10.53 -13.22
N GLU A 137 7.18 10.96 -12.00
CA GLU A 137 7.50 10.22 -10.78
C GLU A 137 6.76 8.87 -10.75
N GLY A 138 5.47 8.86 -11.07
CA GLY A 138 4.68 7.63 -11.15
C GLY A 138 5.20 6.64 -12.18
N ASP A 139 5.59 7.12 -13.35
CA ASP A 139 6.16 6.32 -14.43
C ASP A 139 7.55 5.77 -14.04
N TYR A 140 8.38 6.57 -13.37
CA TYR A 140 9.67 6.14 -12.83
C TYR A 140 9.51 5.03 -11.78
N MET A 141 8.55 5.18 -10.86
CA MET A 141 8.22 4.16 -9.88
C MET A 141 7.72 2.87 -10.52
N ARG A 142 6.83 2.96 -11.53
CA ARG A 142 6.35 1.79 -12.28
C ARG A 142 7.52 1.07 -12.98
N LEU A 143 8.46 1.80 -13.57
CA LEU A 143 9.67 1.24 -14.16
C LEU A 143 10.53 0.52 -13.12
N SER A 144 10.66 1.09 -11.93
CA SER A 144 11.41 0.49 -10.82
C SER A 144 10.75 -0.81 -10.34
N GLU A 145 9.42 -0.84 -10.23
CA GLU A 145 8.66 -2.05 -9.93
C GLU A 145 8.89 -3.14 -10.98
N ILE A 146 8.84 -2.80 -12.28
CA ILE A 146 9.11 -3.74 -13.39
C ILE A 146 10.51 -4.34 -13.24
N ARG A 147 11.52 -3.51 -13.06
CA ARG A 147 12.92 -3.95 -12.91
C ARG A 147 13.13 -4.82 -11.67
N GLY A 148 12.53 -4.42 -10.55
CA GLY A 148 12.57 -5.16 -9.29
C GLY A 148 11.94 -6.55 -9.44
N TYR A 149 10.77 -6.64 -10.06
CA TYR A 149 10.10 -7.90 -10.34
C TYR A 149 10.94 -8.77 -11.29
N GLN A 150 11.41 -8.23 -12.42
CA GLN A 150 12.23 -8.99 -13.38
C GLN A 150 13.49 -9.58 -12.75
N LYS A 151 14.17 -8.79 -11.91
CA LYS A 151 15.35 -9.27 -11.18
C LYS A 151 15.00 -10.42 -10.23
N ALA A 152 13.91 -10.31 -9.49
CA ALA A 152 13.46 -11.36 -8.57
C ALA A 152 13.04 -12.63 -9.32
N ASP A 153 12.27 -12.49 -10.40
CA ASP A 153 11.77 -13.62 -11.21
C ASP A 153 12.90 -14.39 -11.92
N ASN A 154 13.94 -13.68 -12.36
CA ASN A 154 15.14 -14.30 -12.92
C ASN A 154 15.96 -15.10 -11.88
N THR A 155 15.85 -14.74 -10.61
CA THR A 155 16.56 -15.43 -9.52
C THR A 155 15.75 -16.61 -8.99
N ASN A 156 14.46 -16.39 -8.75
CA ASN A 156 13.55 -17.38 -8.21
C ASN A 156 12.13 -17.11 -8.71
N ARG A 157 11.71 -17.82 -9.75
CA ARG A 157 10.38 -17.68 -10.33
C ARG A 157 9.31 -18.27 -9.42
N ARG A 158 8.32 -17.45 -9.06
CA ARG A 158 7.20 -17.85 -8.21
C ARG A 158 5.87 -17.31 -8.77
N PRO A 159 4.74 -18.03 -8.59
CA PRO A 159 3.42 -17.45 -8.83
C PRO A 159 3.11 -16.35 -7.82
N THR A 160 2.21 -15.46 -8.16
CA THR A 160 1.76 -14.39 -7.23
C THR A 160 0.93 -14.96 -6.09
N VAL A 161 0.11 -15.97 -6.38
CA VAL A 161 -0.59 -16.78 -5.38
C VAL A 161 0.17 -18.10 -5.24
N ASP A 162 0.91 -18.23 -4.16
CA ASP A 162 1.79 -19.38 -3.95
C ASP A 162 1.40 -20.16 -2.71
N TYR A 163 1.03 -21.42 -2.88
CA TYR A 163 0.70 -22.35 -1.79
C TYR A 163 1.89 -23.22 -1.36
N ASN A 164 3.02 -23.12 -2.09
CA ASN A 164 4.22 -23.92 -1.81
C ASN A 164 5.24 -23.07 -1.04
N TYR A 165 4.99 -22.86 0.25
CA TYR A 165 5.91 -22.19 1.16
C TYR A 165 5.98 -22.96 2.50
N ARG A 166 7.12 -22.89 3.17
CA ARG A 166 7.35 -23.51 4.48
C ARG A 166 6.99 -22.57 5.62
N GLU A 167 7.29 -21.29 5.41
CA GLU A 167 6.98 -20.24 6.38
C GLU A 167 6.53 -18.96 5.64
N PRO A 168 5.68 -18.12 6.25
CA PRO A 168 5.11 -16.94 5.59
C PRO A 168 6.15 -15.97 5.03
N PHE A 169 7.29 -15.80 5.70
CA PHE A 169 8.35 -14.87 5.25
C PHE A 169 8.92 -15.20 3.87
N GLU A 170 8.85 -16.45 3.42
CA GLU A 170 9.27 -16.82 2.08
C GLU A 170 8.44 -16.15 0.97
N LEU A 171 7.23 -15.69 1.29
CA LEU A 171 6.31 -15.05 0.35
C LEU A 171 6.58 -13.55 0.16
N PHE A 172 7.21 -12.89 1.15
CA PHE A 172 7.45 -11.43 1.14
C PHE A 172 8.60 -11.07 0.19
N THR A 173 8.33 -11.18 -1.11
CA THR A 173 9.26 -10.92 -2.20
C THR A 173 8.65 -9.96 -3.22
N SER A 174 9.43 -9.50 -4.19
CA SER A 174 8.91 -8.66 -5.29
C SER A 174 7.71 -9.28 -6.05
N HIS A 175 7.42 -10.56 -5.86
CA HIS A 175 6.25 -11.22 -6.47
C HIS A 175 4.94 -10.79 -5.82
N VAL A 176 4.93 -10.43 -4.55
CA VAL A 176 3.72 -9.94 -3.86
C VAL A 176 3.66 -8.42 -3.85
N TYR A 177 4.80 -7.72 -3.76
CA TYR A 177 4.89 -6.25 -3.79
C TYR A 177 4.82 -5.71 -5.21
N ALA A 178 5.95 -5.70 -5.92
CA ALA A 178 6.08 -5.10 -7.24
C ALA A 178 5.17 -5.76 -8.28
N LYS A 179 5.21 -7.10 -8.40
CA LYS A 179 4.32 -7.80 -9.34
C LYS A 179 2.85 -7.63 -8.96
N GLY A 180 2.51 -7.66 -7.65
CA GLY A 180 1.14 -7.39 -7.17
C GLY A 180 0.63 -6.00 -7.62
N SER A 181 1.45 -4.96 -7.44
CA SER A 181 1.16 -3.60 -7.93
C SER A 181 1.01 -3.55 -9.45
N LEU A 182 1.88 -4.24 -10.19
CA LEU A 182 1.82 -4.32 -11.65
C LEU A 182 0.58 -5.06 -12.15
N ILE A 183 0.12 -6.10 -11.44
CA ILE A 183 -1.13 -6.80 -11.74
C ILE A 183 -2.32 -5.84 -11.64
N LEU A 184 -2.39 -5.04 -10.57
CA LEU A 184 -3.44 -4.00 -10.42
C LEU A 184 -3.36 -2.97 -11.54
N SER A 185 -2.15 -2.56 -11.94
CA SER A 185 -1.95 -1.65 -13.07
C SER A 185 -2.45 -2.25 -14.38
N MET A 186 -2.14 -3.52 -14.65
CA MET A 186 -2.63 -4.21 -15.85
C MET A 186 -4.16 -4.40 -15.84
N ILE A 187 -4.76 -4.69 -14.69
CA ILE A 187 -6.23 -4.72 -14.55
C ILE A 187 -6.80 -3.34 -14.89
N ARG A 188 -6.17 -2.26 -14.42
CA ARG A 188 -6.56 -0.87 -14.73
C ARG A 188 -6.44 -0.59 -16.23
N ASP A 189 -5.36 -1.03 -16.87
CA ASP A 189 -5.19 -0.88 -18.33
C ASP A 189 -6.26 -1.66 -19.12
N VAL A 190 -6.65 -2.86 -18.66
CA VAL A 190 -7.69 -3.70 -19.31
C VAL A 190 -9.10 -3.13 -19.13
N LEU A 191 -9.43 -2.63 -17.93
CA LEU A 191 -10.79 -2.18 -17.59
C LEU A 191 -11.02 -0.69 -17.88
N GLY A 192 -9.94 0.08 -18.10
CA GLY A 192 -9.96 1.53 -18.10
C GLY A 192 -10.17 2.13 -16.70
N GLU A 193 -9.96 3.43 -16.57
CA GLU A 193 -10.03 4.16 -15.30
C GLU A 193 -11.35 3.94 -14.56
N GLU A 194 -12.46 4.15 -15.23
CA GLU A 194 -13.77 4.06 -14.60
C GLU A 194 -14.08 2.63 -14.14
N GLY A 195 -13.87 1.64 -15.02
CA GLY A 195 -14.13 0.23 -14.73
C GLY A 195 -13.27 -0.27 -13.56
N PHE A 196 -11.99 0.11 -13.55
CA PHE A 196 -11.06 -0.24 -12.48
C PHE A 196 -11.50 0.32 -11.12
N TRP A 197 -11.70 1.63 -11.03
CA TRP A 197 -12.05 2.26 -9.75
C TRP A 197 -13.43 1.86 -9.23
N ARG A 198 -14.40 1.64 -10.11
CA ARG A 198 -15.69 1.07 -9.72
C ARG A 198 -15.51 -0.33 -9.12
N SER A 199 -14.67 -1.15 -9.72
CA SER A 199 -14.38 -2.51 -9.23
C SER A 199 -13.65 -2.49 -7.89
N VAL A 200 -12.64 -1.64 -7.73
CA VAL A 200 -11.91 -1.46 -6.45
C VAL A 200 -12.87 -0.99 -5.36
N ARG A 201 -13.72 0.02 -5.62
CA ARG A 201 -14.71 0.50 -4.64
C ARG A 201 -15.71 -0.59 -4.27
N HIS A 202 -16.19 -1.35 -5.23
CA HIS A 202 -17.06 -2.49 -4.96
C HIS A 202 -16.37 -3.54 -4.10
N TYR A 203 -15.15 -3.94 -4.47
CA TYR A 203 -14.35 -4.89 -3.71
C TYR A 203 -14.15 -4.42 -2.26
N THR A 204 -13.78 -3.16 -2.07
CA THR A 204 -13.52 -2.57 -0.75
C THR A 204 -14.80 -2.53 0.11
N LYS A 205 -15.93 -2.15 -0.49
CA LYS A 205 -17.22 -2.06 0.20
C LYS A 205 -17.75 -3.43 0.63
N GLU A 206 -17.76 -4.38 -0.32
CA GLU A 206 -18.34 -5.72 -0.09
C GLU A 206 -17.52 -6.57 0.89
N ASN A 207 -16.21 -6.30 0.98
CA ASN A 207 -15.31 -7.07 1.82
C ASN A 207 -14.84 -6.33 3.08
N LYS A 208 -15.45 -5.22 3.41
CA LYS A 208 -15.16 -4.48 4.64
C LYS A 208 -15.26 -5.40 5.86
N MET A 209 -14.19 -5.44 6.68
CA MET A 209 -14.05 -6.29 7.88
C MET A 209 -14.20 -7.79 7.58
N LYS A 210 -13.73 -8.23 6.40
CA LYS A 210 -13.76 -9.65 6.01
C LYS A 210 -12.37 -10.14 5.60
N ASN A 211 -12.26 -11.48 5.59
CA ASN A 211 -11.12 -12.17 5.02
C ASN A 211 -11.39 -12.54 3.57
N VAL A 212 -10.41 -12.30 2.70
CA VAL A 212 -10.53 -12.41 1.24
C VAL A 212 -9.49 -13.31 0.60
N GLU A 213 -9.80 -13.73 -0.62
CA GLU A 213 -8.91 -14.40 -1.54
C GLU A 213 -8.91 -13.66 -2.90
N THR A 214 -7.99 -14.00 -3.79
CA THR A 214 -7.91 -13.42 -5.15
C THR A 214 -9.23 -13.52 -5.92
N THR A 215 -10.00 -14.59 -5.67
CA THR A 215 -11.31 -14.78 -6.27
C THR A 215 -12.35 -13.72 -5.88
N ASP A 216 -12.23 -13.08 -4.72
CA ASP A 216 -13.16 -12.03 -4.28
C ASP A 216 -12.94 -10.72 -5.05
N LEU A 217 -11.67 -10.37 -5.33
CA LEU A 217 -11.36 -9.27 -6.23
C LEU A 217 -11.89 -9.53 -7.66
N LYS A 218 -11.63 -10.74 -8.17
CA LYS A 218 -12.12 -11.16 -9.48
C LYS A 218 -13.65 -11.08 -9.58
N LYS A 219 -14.38 -11.60 -8.58
CA LYS A 219 -15.86 -11.50 -8.52
C LYS A 219 -16.34 -10.05 -8.53
N SER A 220 -15.67 -9.17 -7.79
CA SER A 220 -16.01 -7.75 -7.78
C SER A 220 -15.86 -7.10 -9.14
N ILE A 221 -14.81 -7.45 -9.88
CA ILE A 221 -14.61 -7.00 -11.26
C ILE A 221 -15.74 -7.52 -12.17
N GLU A 222 -16.04 -8.82 -12.10
CA GLU A 222 -17.10 -9.44 -12.92
C GLU A 222 -18.48 -8.82 -12.65
N VAL A 223 -18.83 -8.58 -11.39
CA VAL A 223 -20.11 -7.97 -11.00
C VAL A 223 -20.23 -6.54 -11.53
N VAL A 224 -19.16 -5.76 -11.45
CA VAL A 224 -19.19 -4.33 -11.81
C VAL A 224 -19.11 -4.10 -13.30
N THR A 225 -18.32 -4.92 -14.01
CA THR A 225 -17.99 -4.67 -15.43
C THR A 225 -18.67 -5.64 -16.40
N GLY A 226 -19.19 -6.75 -15.91
CA GLY A 226 -19.68 -7.86 -16.73
C GLY A 226 -18.58 -8.62 -17.47
N GLN A 227 -17.30 -8.26 -17.26
CA GLN A 227 -16.16 -8.87 -17.95
C GLN A 227 -15.63 -10.08 -17.18
N ASN A 228 -15.47 -11.19 -17.87
CA ASN A 228 -14.83 -12.37 -17.30
C ASN A 228 -13.32 -12.31 -17.53
N LEU A 229 -12.56 -12.08 -16.45
CA LEU A 229 -11.10 -12.04 -16.47
C LEU A 229 -10.43 -13.37 -16.09
N ASN A 230 -11.09 -14.51 -16.28
CA ASN A 230 -10.50 -15.84 -15.99
C ASN A 230 -9.16 -16.05 -16.69
N TRP A 231 -9.07 -15.63 -17.96
CA TRP A 231 -7.83 -15.70 -18.73
C TRP A 231 -6.69 -14.93 -18.07
N PHE A 232 -6.97 -13.72 -17.59
CA PHE A 232 -6.00 -12.84 -16.93
C PHE A 232 -5.50 -13.47 -15.63
N PHE A 233 -6.41 -13.84 -14.71
CA PHE A 233 -6.05 -14.42 -13.42
C PHE A 233 -5.45 -15.83 -13.49
N LYS A 234 -5.53 -16.51 -14.64
CA LYS A 234 -4.80 -17.77 -14.90
C LYS A 234 -3.37 -17.54 -15.35
N GLN A 235 -3.09 -16.38 -15.91
CA GLN A 235 -1.78 -16.02 -16.44
C GLN A 235 -0.87 -15.42 -15.38
N TRP A 236 -1.42 -14.66 -14.46
CA TRP A 236 -0.69 -13.87 -13.48
C TRP A 236 -0.81 -14.41 -12.05
#